data_b8edd7484d56996ba8f8b9a7294b37a3
#
_entry.id   b8edd7484d56996ba8f8b9a7294b37a3
#
_cell.length_a   1.000
_cell.length_b   1.000
_cell.length_c   1.000
_cell.angle_alpha   90.00
_cell.angle_beta   90.00
_cell.angle_gamma   90.00
#
_symmetry.space_group_name_H-M   'P 1'
#
loop_
_entity.id
_entity.type
_entity.pdbx_description
1 polymer ?
#
loop_
_entity_poly.entity_id
_entity_poly.type
_entity_poly.pdbx_seq_one_letter_code
_entity_poly.pdbx_strand_id
1 'polypeptide(L)'
;MKLLGLRLDSHDANITYYDGETVRYRSFERDYQNKHHGFTNGIYEWTRILDEWNIQPWFVDGVCMIIDCAGTVYERHSVVNEWIAINSQKVSEQIEIPFLRDLGFRCPIYRIDHHYAHTLSFWPMKVKPNLHFVFDGFGDDWMYRSVWRDGKLIDYGKTPRGVNVIKDGSPSLGFIMTRMSGQILNLRGNYLDHAGKVMALKAFGNINPDVSNDGIHIDNLDKMWDFDLLQTKVDDQQYLVDYIHTAHEYTEQIYLRHFQKFVE
;
A
#
# COMPACT_ATOMS: atom_id res chain seq x y z
N MET A 1 11.62 -20.83 17.55
CA MET A 1 11.39 -19.38 17.57
C MET A 1 9.94 -19.15 17.18
N LYS A 2 9.18 -18.41 18.00
CA LYS A 2 7.76 -18.12 17.79
C LYS A 2 7.61 -16.65 17.43
N LEU A 3 7.05 -16.36 16.27
CA LEU A 3 6.95 -15.00 15.74
C LEU A 3 5.50 -14.62 15.44
N LEU A 4 5.17 -13.38 15.69
CA LEU A 4 3.87 -12.81 15.38
C LEU A 4 4.04 -11.65 14.39
N GLY A 5 3.34 -11.71 13.27
CA GLY A 5 3.22 -10.64 12.29
C GLY A 5 1.87 -9.96 12.42
N LEU A 6 1.83 -8.64 12.49
CA LEU A 6 0.61 -7.86 12.66
C LEU A 6 0.53 -6.73 11.64
N ARG A 7 -0.63 -6.60 11.02
CA ARG A 7 -1.11 -5.40 10.37
C ARG A 7 -2.53 -5.15 10.89
N LEU A 8 -2.73 -4.09 11.63
CA LEU A 8 -3.98 -3.88 12.37
C LEU A 8 -4.77 -2.65 11.92
N ASP A 9 -4.11 -1.72 11.29
CA ASP A 9 -4.65 -0.40 10.98
C ASP A 9 -5.19 -0.27 9.56
N SER A 10 -5.69 0.86 9.24
CA SER A 10 -6.27 1.42 8.02
C SER A 10 -7.08 0.46 7.14
N HIS A 11 -6.46 -0.56 6.58
CA HIS A 11 -7.10 -1.55 5.70
C HIS A 11 -6.29 -2.85 5.65
N ASP A 12 -6.95 -3.93 5.18
CA ASP A 12 -6.35 -5.26 5.00
C ASP A 12 -5.72 -5.83 6.29
N ALA A 13 -6.36 -5.55 7.44
CA ALA A 13 -5.90 -6.03 8.74
C ALA A 13 -5.73 -7.55 8.74
N ASN A 14 -4.60 -7.99 9.24
CA ASN A 14 -4.26 -9.41 9.31
C ASN A 14 -3.32 -9.74 10.45
N ILE A 15 -3.28 -11.02 10.79
CA ILE A 15 -2.38 -11.61 11.76
C ILE A 15 -1.74 -12.87 11.18
N THR A 16 -0.45 -13.01 11.41
CA THR A 16 0.34 -14.19 11.04
C THR A 16 1.09 -14.68 12.26
N TYR A 17 1.06 -15.97 12.52
CA TYR A 17 1.82 -16.59 13.60
C TYR A 17 2.64 -17.75 13.08
N TYR A 18 3.92 -17.77 13.42
CA TYR A 18 4.85 -18.86 13.17
C TYR A 18 5.27 -19.47 14.49
N ASP A 19 5.06 -20.78 14.70
CA ASP A 19 5.35 -21.48 15.96
C ASP A 19 6.74 -22.15 15.98
N GLY A 20 7.49 -22.03 14.89
CA GLY A 20 8.78 -22.70 14.68
C GLY A 20 8.73 -23.74 13.58
N GLU A 21 7.55 -24.24 13.23
CA GLU A 21 7.31 -25.28 12.24
C GLU A 21 6.23 -24.88 11.23
N THR A 22 5.11 -24.34 11.71
CA THR A 22 3.94 -24.01 10.90
C THR A 22 3.64 -22.51 10.91
N VAL A 23 2.99 -22.06 9.83
CA VAL A 23 2.48 -20.69 9.72
C VAL A 23 0.96 -20.73 9.78
N ARG A 24 0.36 -19.95 10.67
CA ARG A 24 -1.07 -19.66 10.71
C ARG A 24 -1.28 -18.23 10.24
N TYR A 25 -2.31 -18.01 9.43
CA TYR A 25 -2.65 -16.70 8.87
C TYR A 25 -4.16 -16.45 8.96
N ARG A 26 -4.53 -15.22 9.30
CA ARG A 26 -5.91 -14.76 9.29
C ARG A 26 -6.03 -13.38 8.68
N SER A 27 -6.89 -13.24 7.67
CA SER A 27 -7.30 -11.94 7.13
C SER A 27 -8.63 -11.57 7.76
N PHE A 28 -8.69 -10.42 8.41
CA PHE A 28 -9.90 -10.01 9.13
C PHE A 28 -11.01 -9.54 8.19
N GLU A 29 -10.71 -9.12 6.98
CA GLU A 29 -11.75 -8.80 5.99
C GLU A 29 -12.67 -10.00 5.69
N ARG A 30 -12.15 -11.22 5.78
CA ARG A 30 -12.93 -12.46 5.62
C ARG A 30 -13.81 -12.73 6.83
N ASP A 31 -13.30 -12.45 8.02
CA ASP A 31 -14.05 -12.65 9.27
C ASP A 31 -15.23 -11.68 9.38
N TYR A 32 -15.00 -10.43 9.00
CA TYR A 32 -16.00 -9.37 9.09
C TYR A 32 -16.81 -9.20 7.81
N GLN A 33 -16.52 -9.95 6.74
CA GLN A 33 -17.11 -9.81 5.41
C GLN A 33 -17.10 -8.35 4.92
N ASN A 34 -16.06 -7.64 5.29
CA ASN A 34 -15.82 -6.24 4.99
C ASN A 34 -14.48 -6.10 4.28
N LYS A 35 -14.53 -5.85 2.98
CA LYS A 35 -13.35 -5.65 2.16
C LYS A 35 -12.52 -4.49 2.70
N HIS A 36 -11.21 -4.64 2.72
CA HIS A 36 -10.28 -3.66 3.30
C HIS A 36 -10.57 -3.35 4.78
N HIS A 37 -11.01 -4.36 5.55
CA HIS A 37 -11.21 -4.17 6.99
C HIS A 37 -9.93 -3.77 7.71
N GLY A 38 -10.02 -2.77 8.58
CA GLY A 38 -8.97 -2.33 9.48
C GLY A 38 -9.53 -2.03 10.87
N PHE A 39 -8.70 -2.16 11.90
CA PHE A 39 -9.10 -1.92 13.29
C PHE A 39 -8.88 -0.45 13.67
N THR A 40 -9.69 0.45 13.13
CA THR A 40 -9.61 1.88 13.46
C THR A 40 -10.19 2.23 14.83
N ASN A 41 -11.20 1.46 15.28
CA ASN A 41 -11.92 1.70 16.54
C ASN A 41 -12.12 0.42 17.31
N GLY A 42 -11.35 -0.50 17.38
CA GLY A 42 -11.57 -1.79 18.04
C GLY A 42 -10.31 -2.63 18.04
N ILE A 43 -9.20 -1.96 18.24
CA ILE A 43 -7.89 -2.58 18.12
C ILE A 43 -7.70 -3.83 18.99
N TYR A 44 -8.47 -3.97 20.04
CA TYR A 44 -8.42 -5.16 20.90
C TYR A 44 -9.24 -6.33 20.36
N GLU A 45 -10.07 -6.14 19.33
CA GLU A 45 -10.89 -7.22 18.79
C GLU A 45 -10.06 -8.33 18.15
N TRP A 46 -8.89 -8.00 17.59
CA TRP A 46 -8.00 -8.97 17.02
C TRP A 46 -7.41 -9.94 18.06
N THR A 47 -7.38 -9.56 19.34
CA THR A 47 -6.78 -10.37 20.43
C THR A 47 -7.53 -11.67 20.64
N ARG A 48 -8.80 -11.77 20.27
CA ARG A 48 -9.56 -13.03 20.31
C ARG A 48 -8.86 -14.15 19.53
N ILE A 49 -8.07 -13.80 18.51
CA ILE A 49 -7.33 -14.78 17.72
C ILE A 49 -6.19 -15.39 18.53
N LEU A 50 -5.60 -14.64 19.47
CA LEU A 50 -4.59 -15.18 20.38
C LEU A 50 -5.20 -16.33 21.22
N ASP A 51 -6.41 -16.13 21.71
CA ASP A 51 -7.14 -17.15 22.47
C ASP A 51 -7.53 -18.32 21.58
N GLU A 52 -8.13 -18.07 20.41
CA GLU A 52 -8.50 -19.09 19.43
C GLU A 52 -7.31 -19.97 19.03
N TRP A 53 -6.14 -19.38 18.90
CA TRP A 53 -4.92 -20.08 18.50
C TRP A 53 -4.10 -20.60 19.69
N ASN A 54 -4.57 -20.34 20.91
CA ASN A 54 -3.88 -20.68 22.16
C ASN A 54 -2.46 -20.08 22.22
N ILE A 55 -2.34 -18.80 21.81
CA ILE A 55 -1.10 -18.05 21.84
C ILE A 55 -1.04 -17.24 23.14
N GLN A 56 -0.04 -17.55 23.95
CA GLN A 56 0.24 -16.74 25.14
C GLN A 56 1.26 -15.66 24.77
N PRO A 57 0.95 -14.36 24.92
CA PRO A 57 1.82 -13.27 24.50
C PRO A 57 3.25 -13.34 25.05
N TRP A 58 3.41 -13.80 26.29
CA TRP A 58 4.73 -13.93 26.92
C TRP A 58 5.60 -15.09 26.40
N PHE A 59 5.05 -15.99 25.56
CA PHE A 59 5.81 -17.07 24.88
C PHE A 59 6.16 -16.73 23.43
N VAL A 60 5.81 -15.53 22.96
CA VAL A 60 6.22 -15.04 21.64
C VAL A 60 7.63 -14.48 21.73
N ASP A 61 8.49 -14.87 20.80
CA ASP A 61 9.91 -14.47 20.77
C ASP A 61 10.14 -13.15 20.03
N GLY A 62 9.21 -12.71 19.19
CA GLY A 62 9.28 -11.45 18.49
C GLY A 62 7.96 -11.08 17.79
N VAL A 63 7.68 -9.79 17.73
CA VAL A 63 6.55 -9.22 16.99
C VAL A 63 7.08 -8.36 15.86
N CYS A 64 6.55 -8.54 14.65
CA CYS A 64 6.79 -7.69 13.51
C CYS A 64 5.50 -6.99 13.12
N MET A 65 5.55 -5.68 12.92
CA MET A 65 4.40 -4.88 12.52
C MET A 65 4.68 -4.09 11.25
N ILE A 66 3.70 -4.12 10.36
CA ILE A 66 3.59 -3.14 9.28
C ILE A 66 2.64 -2.06 9.76
N ILE A 67 3.07 -0.83 9.63
CA ILE A 67 2.33 0.33 10.13
C ILE A 67 2.30 1.33 9.00
N ASP A 68 1.10 1.64 8.54
CA ASP A 68 0.94 2.66 7.50
C ASP A 68 1.13 4.04 8.11
N CYS A 69 2.16 4.71 7.68
CA CYS A 69 2.50 6.04 8.13
C CYS A 69 2.12 7.11 7.12
N ALA A 70 0.88 7.13 6.75
CA ALA A 70 0.25 8.37 6.38
C ALA A 70 -0.08 9.10 7.68
N GLY A 71 0.78 9.95 8.19
CA GLY A 71 0.74 10.56 9.53
C GLY A 71 -0.54 11.30 9.91
N THR A 72 -1.54 11.30 9.05
CA THR A 72 -2.84 11.95 9.28
C THR A 72 -3.94 11.00 9.72
N VAL A 73 -3.82 9.70 9.47
CA VAL A 73 -4.85 8.73 9.84
C VAL A 73 -4.73 8.36 11.31
N TYR A 74 -3.53 8.36 11.85
CA TYR A 74 -3.25 7.95 13.24
C TYR A 74 -3.48 9.04 14.28
N GLU A 75 -3.44 10.31 13.90
CA GLU A 75 -3.78 11.41 14.81
C GLU A 75 -5.20 11.33 15.38
N ARG A 76 -6.07 10.55 14.76
CA ARG A 76 -7.47 10.38 15.19
C ARG A 76 -7.73 9.13 16.03
N HIS A 77 -6.79 8.20 16.10
CA HIS A 77 -6.99 6.89 16.74
C HIS A 77 -5.97 6.66 17.84
N SER A 78 -6.40 6.92 19.05
CA SER A 78 -5.64 7.08 20.28
C SER A 78 -4.72 5.92 20.72
N VAL A 79 -4.73 4.79 20.06
CA VAL A 79 -3.97 3.60 20.48
C VAL A 79 -2.60 3.52 19.82
N VAL A 80 -2.38 4.30 18.77
CA VAL A 80 -1.15 4.29 17.96
C VAL A 80 -0.55 5.70 17.83
N ASN A 81 -1.18 6.71 18.44
CA ASN A 81 -0.82 8.12 18.36
C ASN A 81 0.52 8.49 19.02
N GLU A 82 1.14 7.59 19.73
CA GLU A 82 2.49 7.81 20.29
C GLU A 82 3.61 7.54 19.29
N TRP A 83 3.27 7.50 18.04
CA TRP A 83 4.14 7.04 16.97
C TRP A 83 5.12 8.09 16.49
N ILE A 84 6.21 7.87 16.88
CA ILE A 84 7.50 7.77 16.23
C ILE A 84 7.50 8.37 14.82
N ALA A 85 8.24 9.45 14.69
CA ALA A 85 8.70 9.91 13.39
C ALA A 85 9.43 8.76 12.70
N ILE A 86 8.76 8.07 11.78
CA ILE A 86 9.32 6.93 11.08
C ILE A 86 10.41 7.41 10.15
N ASN A 87 11.59 6.88 10.35
CA ASN A 87 12.68 7.05 9.43
C ASN A 87 12.50 6.04 8.29
N SER A 88 11.91 6.50 7.19
CA SER A 88 11.67 5.71 5.97
C SER A 88 12.93 5.11 5.32
N GLN A 89 14.12 5.45 5.81
CA GLN A 89 15.37 4.84 5.32
C GLN A 89 15.73 3.55 6.05
N LYS A 90 15.03 3.22 7.14
CA LYS A 90 15.26 1.98 7.88
C LYS A 90 14.26 0.92 7.45
N VAL A 91 14.75 -0.19 6.94
CA VAL A 91 13.94 -1.36 6.57
C VAL A 91 13.25 -2.02 7.75
N SER A 92 13.86 -1.92 8.92
CA SER A 92 13.26 -2.35 10.19
C SER A 92 13.78 -1.50 11.35
N GLU A 93 12.97 -1.34 12.37
CA GLU A 93 13.32 -0.61 13.57
C GLU A 93 12.65 -1.25 14.79
N GLN A 94 13.43 -1.46 15.86
CA GLN A 94 12.83 -1.88 17.12
C GLN A 94 12.10 -0.69 17.73
N ILE A 95 10.88 -0.94 18.15
CA ILE A 95 9.96 0.08 18.66
C ILE A 95 9.29 -0.39 19.93
N GLU A 96 8.72 0.54 20.68
CA GLU A 96 7.88 0.24 21.83
C GLU A 96 6.42 0.55 21.53
N ILE A 97 5.55 -0.40 21.86
CA ILE A 97 4.11 -0.28 21.67
C ILE A 97 3.41 -0.60 22.99
N PRO A 98 2.95 0.42 23.71
CA PRO A 98 2.38 0.25 25.03
C PRO A 98 1.27 -0.79 25.09
N PHE A 99 0.30 -0.75 24.20
CA PHE A 99 -0.82 -1.70 24.21
C PHE A 99 -0.37 -3.16 24.05
N LEU A 100 0.68 -3.45 23.32
CA LEU A 100 1.23 -4.81 23.23
C LEU A 100 1.90 -5.23 24.54
N ARG A 101 2.54 -4.29 25.25
CA ARG A 101 3.07 -4.53 26.58
C ARG A 101 1.95 -4.82 27.59
N ASP A 102 0.86 -4.08 27.53
CA ASP A 102 -0.33 -4.29 28.36
C ASP A 102 -0.97 -5.67 28.12
N LEU A 103 -0.95 -6.15 26.88
CA LEU A 103 -1.38 -7.51 26.53
C LEU A 103 -0.41 -8.60 27.00
N GLY A 104 0.77 -8.25 27.51
CA GLY A 104 1.74 -9.18 28.07
C GLY A 104 2.87 -9.63 27.14
N PHE A 105 3.01 -9.03 25.95
CA PHE A 105 4.19 -9.28 25.12
C PHE A 105 5.45 -8.75 25.80
N ARG A 106 6.49 -9.60 25.92
CA ARG A 106 7.77 -9.26 26.56
C ARG A 106 8.94 -9.27 25.57
N CYS A 107 8.70 -9.76 24.36
CA CYS A 107 9.66 -9.86 23.29
C CYS A 107 9.96 -8.52 22.62
N PRO A 108 11.03 -8.42 21.82
CA PRO A 108 11.25 -7.28 20.91
C PRO A 108 10.08 -7.12 19.92
N ILE A 109 9.72 -5.85 19.67
CA ILE A 109 8.72 -5.47 18.69
C ILE A 109 9.43 -4.69 17.59
N TYR A 110 9.25 -5.08 16.34
CA TYR A 110 9.87 -4.44 15.19
C TYR A 110 8.81 -3.86 14.26
N ARG A 111 9.01 -2.63 13.87
CA ARG A 111 8.37 -2.09 12.67
C ARG A 111 9.15 -2.54 11.44
N ILE A 112 8.43 -2.93 10.41
CA ILE A 112 8.99 -3.26 9.10
C ILE A 112 8.50 -2.21 8.10
N ASP A 113 9.38 -1.68 7.28
CA ASP A 113 9.02 -0.76 6.19
C ASP A 113 8.00 -1.41 5.26
N HIS A 114 6.96 -0.65 4.87
CA HIS A 114 5.84 -1.12 4.07
C HIS A 114 6.29 -1.69 2.71
N HIS A 115 7.10 -0.93 1.97
CA HIS A 115 7.60 -1.38 0.67
C HIS A 115 8.60 -2.53 0.80
N TYR A 116 9.42 -2.53 1.87
CA TYR A 116 10.29 -3.68 2.13
C TYR A 116 9.49 -4.94 2.43
N ALA A 117 8.38 -4.83 3.16
CA ALA A 117 7.50 -5.96 3.42
C ALA A 117 6.94 -6.57 2.12
N HIS A 118 6.62 -5.75 1.11
CA HIS A 118 6.25 -6.25 -0.22
C HIS A 118 7.37 -7.07 -0.86
N THR A 119 8.65 -6.68 -0.70
CA THR A 119 9.77 -7.48 -1.23
C THR A 119 9.89 -8.83 -0.56
N LEU A 120 9.49 -8.95 0.71
CA LEU A 120 9.53 -10.21 1.46
C LEU A 120 8.43 -11.19 1.06
N SER A 121 7.40 -10.76 0.33
CA SER A 121 6.32 -11.64 -0.14
C SER A 121 6.80 -12.77 -1.04
N PHE A 122 7.96 -12.62 -1.68
CA PHE A 122 8.62 -13.65 -2.49
C PHE A 122 9.43 -14.67 -1.67
N TRP A 123 9.60 -14.43 -0.37
CA TRP A 123 10.44 -15.29 0.47
C TRP A 123 10.04 -16.78 0.45
N PRO A 124 8.75 -17.16 0.41
CA PRO A 124 8.33 -18.55 0.31
C PRO A 124 8.57 -19.17 -1.06
N MET A 125 8.87 -18.40 -2.09
CA MET A 125 9.06 -18.89 -3.45
C MET A 125 10.41 -19.60 -3.60
N LYS A 126 10.47 -20.60 -4.51
CA LYS A 126 11.72 -21.29 -4.85
C LYS A 126 12.73 -20.37 -5.51
N VAL A 127 12.25 -19.44 -6.35
CA VAL A 127 13.07 -18.40 -7.00
C VAL A 127 13.00 -17.15 -6.13
N LYS A 128 14.15 -16.69 -5.68
CA LYS A 128 14.28 -15.45 -4.88
C LYS A 128 14.88 -14.39 -5.78
N PRO A 129 14.08 -13.42 -6.26
CA PRO A 129 14.62 -12.32 -7.03
C PRO A 129 15.52 -11.48 -6.12
N ASN A 130 16.61 -10.99 -6.68
CA ASN A 130 17.50 -10.05 -6.00
C ASN A 130 17.13 -8.58 -6.27
N LEU A 131 16.27 -8.34 -7.25
CA LEU A 131 15.76 -7.02 -7.63
C LEU A 131 14.25 -7.00 -7.53
N HIS A 132 13.71 -6.02 -6.82
CA HIS A 132 12.28 -5.83 -6.61
C HIS A 132 11.87 -4.42 -6.98
N PHE A 133 10.79 -4.32 -7.73
CA PHE A 133 10.08 -3.08 -8.00
C PHE A 133 8.77 -3.11 -7.21
N VAL A 134 8.58 -2.12 -6.34
CA VAL A 134 7.37 -1.95 -5.54
C VAL A 134 6.73 -0.63 -5.92
N PHE A 135 5.44 -0.65 -6.23
CA PHE A 135 4.62 0.54 -6.42
C PHE A 135 3.28 0.32 -5.75
N ASP A 136 2.82 1.34 -5.07
CA ASP A 136 1.64 1.30 -4.22
C ASP A 136 0.91 2.64 -4.27
N GLY A 137 -0.22 2.72 -3.60
CA GLY A 137 -0.88 4.00 -3.31
C GLY A 137 0.04 4.87 -2.49
N PHE A 138 0.39 4.39 -1.30
CA PHE A 138 1.42 4.94 -0.42
C PHE A 138 1.99 3.85 0.49
N GLY A 139 3.29 3.91 0.69
CA GLY A 139 3.98 3.27 1.77
C GLY A 139 4.44 4.27 2.82
N ASP A 140 5.42 3.90 3.62
CA ASP A 140 6.00 4.75 4.65
C ASP A 140 6.50 6.08 4.08
N ASP A 141 6.24 7.16 4.82
CA ASP A 141 6.64 8.52 4.46
C ASP A 141 6.20 8.95 3.05
N TRP A 142 4.98 8.55 2.65
CA TRP A 142 4.37 8.88 1.36
C TRP A 142 5.12 8.32 0.14
N MET A 143 5.88 7.26 0.34
CA MET A 143 6.57 6.56 -0.73
C MET A 143 5.54 5.82 -1.60
N TYR A 144 5.45 6.16 -2.87
CA TYR A 144 4.53 5.51 -3.82
C TYR A 144 5.23 4.50 -4.73
N ARG A 145 6.56 4.53 -4.81
CA ARG A 145 7.37 3.56 -5.51
C ARG A 145 8.72 3.36 -4.85
N SER A 146 9.30 2.19 -5.02
CA SER A 146 10.67 1.91 -4.59
C SER A 146 11.31 0.79 -5.41
N VAL A 147 12.62 0.82 -5.49
CA VAL A 147 13.45 -0.22 -6.10
C VAL A 147 14.42 -0.76 -5.07
N TRP A 148 14.41 -2.06 -4.90
CA TRP A 148 15.23 -2.76 -3.91
C TRP A 148 16.14 -3.77 -4.59
N ARG A 149 17.42 -3.80 -4.22
CA ARG A 149 18.36 -4.81 -4.65
C ARG A 149 19.05 -5.42 -3.43
N ASP A 150 19.02 -6.75 -3.33
CA ASP A 150 19.59 -7.50 -2.21
C ASP A 150 19.17 -6.97 -0.83
N GLY A 151 17.90 -6.61 -0.69
CA GLY A 151 17.32 -6.06 0.53
C GLY A 151 17.70 -4.60 0.84
N LYS A 152 18.35 -3.90 -0.09
CA LYS A 152 18.71 -2.48 0.06
C LYS A 152 17.87 -1.61 -0.86
N LEU A 153 17.36 -0.50 -0.34
CA LEU A 153 16.69 0.53 -1.13
C LEU A 153 17.71 1.24 -2.01
N ILE A 154 17.51 1.21 -3.33
CA ILE A 154 18.41 1.84 -4.31
C ILE A 154 17.79 3.00 -5.08
N ASP A 155 16.45 3.05 -5.17
CA ASP A 155 15.71 4.18 -5.73
C ASP A 155 14.31 4.24 -5.14
N TYR A 156 13.73 5.44 -5.08
CA TYR A 156 12.36 5.63 -4.60
C TYR A 156 11.74 6.92 -5.13
N GLY A 157 10.40 6.98 -5.11
CA GLY A 157 9.61 8.18 -5.33
C GLY A 157 8.69 8.44 -4.15
N LYS A 158 8.57 9.71 -3.74
CA LYS A 158 7.70 10.15 -2.65
C LYS A 158 6.82 11.31 -3.09
N THR A 159 5.60 11.30 -2.61
CA THR A 159 4.74 12.49 -2.70
C THR A 159 5.21 13.50 -1.65
N PRO A 160 5.41 14.78 -2.01
CA PRO A 160 5.81 15.80 -1.05
C PRO A 160 4.81 15.93 0.10
N ARG A 161 5.31 16.14 1.32
CA ARG A 161 4.46 16.36 2.49
C ARG A 161 3.63 17.64 2.31
N GLY A 162 2.38 17.59 2.73
CA GLY A 162 1.46 18.74 2.66
C GLY A 162 0.76 18.90 1.31
N VAL A 163 1.07 18.09 0.32
CA VAL A 163 0.32 18.02 -0.95
C VAL A 163 -1.03 17.38 -0.69
N ASN A 164 -2.10 18.03 -1.10
CA ASN A 164 -3.41 17.40 -1.15
C ASN A 164 -3.50 16.55 -2.42
N VAL A 165 -3.12 15.29 -2.31
CA VAL A 165 -3.00 14.37 -3.46
C VAL A 165 -4.28 14.23 -4.28
N ILE A 166 -5.45 14.44 -3.66
CA ILE A 166 -6.74 14.41 -4.36
C ILE A 166 -6.94 15.69 -5.18
N LYS A 167 -6.54 16.84 -4.64
CA LYS A 167 -6.72 18.14 -5.27
C LYS A 167 -5.54 18.52 -6.16
N ASP A 168 -4.33 18.35 -5.65
CA ASP A 168 -3.11 18.88 -6.27
C ASP A 168 -2.41 17.84 -7.18
N GLY A 169 -2.89 16.57 -7.15
CA GLY A 169 -2.31 15.45 -7.89
C GLY A 169 -1.23 14.69 -7.11
N SER A 170 -0.91 13.53 -7.62
CA SER A 170 0.17 12.68 -7.10
C SER A 170 0.67 11.76 -8.24
N PRO A 171 1.97 11.55 -8.37
CA PRO A 171 2.51 10.59 -9.33
C PRO A 171 2.22 9.12 -8.93
N SER A 172 1.60 8.90 -7.77
CA SER A 172 1.16 7.57 -7.34
C SER A 172 0.05 7.03 -8.24
N LEU A 173 0.29 5.88 -8.86
CA LEU A 173 -0.70 5.21 -9.70
C LEU A 173 -1.99 4.88 -8.91
N GLY A 174 -1.87 4.46 -7.66
CA GLY A 174 -3.02 4.19 -6.80
C GLY A 174 -3.89 5.43 -6.60
N PHE A 175 -3.28 6.60 -6.40
CA PHE A 175 -4.03 7.86 -6.27
C PHE A 175 -4.63 8.36 -7.57
N ILE A 176 -3.95 8.17 -8.69
CA ILE A 176 -4.50 8.44 -10.02
C ILE A 176 -5.80 7.64 -10.22
N MET A 177 -5.77 6.34 -9.91
CA MET A 177 -6.96 5.47 -9.99
C MET A 177 -8.07 5.92 -9.03
N THR A 178 -7.71 6.41 -7.84
CA THR A 178 -8.66 6.97 -6.88
C THR A 178 -9.35 8.24 -7.41
N ARG A 179 -8.58 9.17 -7.95
CA ARG A 179 -9.14 10.39 -8.57
C ARG A 179 -10.08 10.03 -9.71
N MET A 180 -9.66 9.15 -10.59
CA MET A 180 -10.46 8.68 -11.72
C MET A 180 -11.78 8.07 -11.26
N SER A 181 -11.76 7.23 -10.23
CA SER A 181 -12.97 6.59 -9.70
C SER A 181 -13.95 7.59 -9.08
N GLY A 182 -13.47 8.54 -8.28
CA GLY A 182 -14.30 9.47 -7.53
C GLY A 182 -14.72 10.71 -8.32
N GLN A 183 -13.76 11.35 -9.00
CA GLN A 183 -13.99 12.65 -9.64
C GLN A 183 -14.54 12.54 -11.07
N ILE A 184 -14.17 11.50 -11.79
CA ILE A 184 -14.54 11.34 -13.20
C ILE A 184 -15.66 10.30 -13.37
N LEU A 185 -15.46 9.08 -12.85
CA LEU A 185 -16.45 8.01 -13.01
C LEU A 185 -17.56 8.04 -11.96
N ASN A 186 -17.47 8.93 -10.97
CA ASN A 186 -18.43 9.10 -9.88
C ASN A 186 -18.85 7.76 -9.23
N LEU A 187 -17.90 6.86 -9.03
CA LEU A 187 -18.15 5.58 -8.38
C LEU A 187 -18.36 5.80 -6.89
N ARG A 188 -19.47 5.25 -6.36
CA ARG A 188 -19.81 5.35 -4.93
C ARG A 188 -19.17 4.23 -4.14
N GLY A 189 -18.79 4.52 -2.88
CA GLY A 189 -18.24 3.54 -1.94
C GLY A 189 -16.79 3.81 -1.59
N ASN A 190 -16.09 2.81 -1.07
CA ASN A 190 -14.69 2.94 -0.72
C ASN A 190 -13.84 3.01 -2.00
N TYR A 191 -13.03 4.05 -2.12
CA TYR A 191 -12.15 4.26 -3.28
C TYR A 191 -11.15 3.11 -3.51
N LEU A 192 -10.72 2.42 -2.44
CA LEU A 192 -9.87 1.22 -2.54
C LEU A 192 -10.54 0.09 -3.33
N ASP A 193 -11.88 0.02 -3.28
CA ASP A 193 -12.66 -0.96 -4.05
C ASP A 193 -12.70 -0.67 -5.54
N HIS A 194 -12.38 0.53 -5.95
CA HIS A 194 -12.61 1.00 -7.30
C HIS A 194 -11.37 1.00 -8.18
N ALA A 195 -10.16 1.02 -7.61
CA ALA A 195 -8.93 1.02 -8.38
C ALA A 195 -8.89 -0.13 -9.41
N GLY A 196 -9.19 -1.37 -8.98
CA GLY A 196 -9.27 -2.51 -9.87
C GLY A 196 -10.38 -2.40 -10.94
N LYS A 197 -11.50 -1.73 -10.64
CA LYS A 197 -12.58 -1.49 -11.62
C LYS A 197 -12.13 -0.49 -12.69
N VAL A 198 -11.45 0.59 -12.28
CA VAL A 198 -10.86 1.56 -13.21
C VAL A 198 -9.84 0.88 -14.11
N MET A 199 -8.94 0.07 -13.53
CA MET A 199 -7.98 -0.72 -14.31
C MET A 199 -8.65 -1.68 -15.31
N ALA A 200 -9.75 -2.32 -14.92
CA ALA A 200 -10.48 -3.25 -15.79
C ALA A 200 -11.14 -2.56 -16.99
N LEU A 201 -11.47 -1.27 -16.89
CA LEU A 201 -12.03 -0.51 -18.01
C LEU A 201 -11.07 -0.41 -19.20
N LYS A 202 -9.75 -0.54 -18.99
CA LYS A 202 -8.75 -0.64 -20.05
C LYS A 202 -9.13 -1.67 -21.13
N ALA A 203 -9.73 -2.80 -20.71
CA ALA A 203 -10.09 -3.88 -21.64
C ALA A 203 -11.17 -3.51 -22.68
N PHE A 204 -11.87 -2.41 -22.48
CA PHE A 204 -12.98 -1.95 -23.33
C PHE A 204 -12.62 -0.72 -24.17
N GLY A 205 -11.39 -0.19 -24.02
CA GLY A 205 -10.94 1.01 -24.69
C GLY A 205 -10.08 0.75 -25.93
N ASN A 206 -9.88 1.82 -26.68
CA ASN A 206 -8.98 1.89 -27.82
C ASN A 206 -7.95 3.02 -27.63
N ILE A 207 -6.94 3.11 -28.48
CA ILE A 207 -5.97 4.20 -28.43
C ILE A 207 -6.67 5.54 -28.68
N ASN A 208 -6.48 6.48 -27.79
CA ASN A 208 -7.02 7.84 -27.86
C ASN A 208 -5.89 8.83 -28.18
N PRO A 209 -5.96 9.56 -29.31
CA PRO A 209 -4.90 10.48 -29.73
C PRO A 209 -4.75 11.72 -28.83
N ASP A 210 -5.76 12.04 -28.01
CA ASP A 210 -5.72 13.19 -27.09
C ASP A 210 -4.81 12.92 -25.87
N VAL A 211 -4.40 11.68 -25.65
CA VAL A 211 -3.46 11.29 -24.59
C VAL A 211 -2.04 11.32 -25.14
N SER A 212 -1.16 12.10 -24.51
CA SER A 212 0.24 12.20 -24.90
C SER A 212 1.17 11.74 -23.79
N ASN A 213 2.21 11.00 -24.15
CA ASN A 213 3.28 10.60 -23.24
C ASN A 213 4.60 11.37 -23.46
N ASP A 214 4.60 12.37 -24.34
CA ASP A 214 5.80 13.11 -24.71
C ASP A 214 6.36 13.90 -23.50
N GLY A 215 7.61 13.62 -23.15
CA GLY A 215 8.29 14.26 -22.03
C GLY A 215 7.75 13.92 -20.64
N ILE A 216 6.82 12.97 -20.52
CA ILE A 216 6.29 12.54 -19.24
C ILE A 216 7.25 11.55 -18.58
N HIS A 217 7.53 11.80 -17.31
CA HIS A 217 8.38 10.99 -16.46
C HIS A 217 7.52 10.28 -15.40
N ILE A 218 8.07 9.21 -14.81
CA ILE A 218 7.40 8.45 -13.73
C ILE A 218 6.94 9.34 -12.56
N ASP A 219 7.66 10.43 -12.29
CA ASP A 219 7.32 11.37 -11.23
C ASP A 219 6.36 12.50 -11.69
N ASN A 220 5.86 12.41 -12.93
CA ASN A 220 4.95 13.39 -13.54
C ASN A 220 3.74 12.74 -14.24
N LEU A 221 3.33 11.57 -13.77
CA LEU A 221 2.23 10.81 -14.39
C LEU A 221 0.90 11.58 -14.42
N ASP A 222 0.65 12.46 -13.44
CA ASP A 222 -0.57 13.29 -13.41
C ASP A 222 -0.69 14.21 -14.63
N LYS A 223 0.41 14.58 -15.30
CA LYS A 223 0.35 15.36 -16.54
C LYS A 223 -0.23 14.57 -17.72
N MET A 224 -0.03 13.24 -17.70
CA MET A 224 -0.66 12.35 -18.67
C MET A 224 -2.15 12.15 -18.35
N TRP A 225 -2.50 12.12 -17.08
CA TRP A 225 -3.87 12.00 -16.61
C TRP A 225 -4.49 13.38 -16.44
N ASP A 226 -4.85 14.00 -17.56
CA ASP A 226 -5.45 15.34 -17.60
C ASP A 226 -6.88 15.33 -17.04
N PHE A 227 -6.98 15.47 -15.72
CA PHE A 227 -8.26 15.43 -15.01
C PHE A 227 -9.17 16.61 -15.37
N ASP A 228 -8.63 17.75 -15.75
CA ASP A 228 -9.43 18.91 -16.16
C ASP A 228 -10.11 18.63 -17.50
N LEU A 229 -9.38 18.08 -18.45
CA LEU A 229 -9.95 17.61 -19.71
C LEU A 229 -11.00 16.49 -19.48
N LEU A 230 -10.67 15.48 -18.69
CA LEU A 230 -11.56 14.37 -18.38
C LEU A 230 -12.86 14.84 -17.73
N GLN A 231 -12.79 15.88 -16.86
CA GLN A 231 -13.98 16.47 -16.24
C GLN A 231 -14.94 17.08 -17.27
N THR A 232 -14.43 17.58 -18.40
CA THR A 232 -15.29 18.10 -19.50
C THR A 232 -15.93 16.99 -20.33
N LYS A 233 -15.49 15.75 -20.19
CA LYS A 233 -15.90 14.57 -20.96
C LYS A 233 -16.70 13.54 -20.16
N VAL A 234 -17.17 13.89 -18.97
CA VAL A 234 -17.84 12.93 -18.07
C VAL A 234 -19.07 12.23 -18.67
N ASP A 235 -19.74 12.88 -19.62
CA ASP A 235 -20.90 12.32 -20.31
C ASP A 235 -20.54 11.43 -21.51
N ASP A 236 -19.29 11.45 -21.96
CA ASP A 236 -18.80 10.61 -23.05
C ASP A 236 -18.07 9.38 -22.49
N GLN A 237 -18.83 8.35 -22.23
CA GLN A 237 -18.33 7.13 -21.62
C GLN A 237 -17.27 6.41 -22.49
N GLN A 238 -17.42 6.42 -23.81
CA GLN A 238 -16.43 5.78 -24.69
C GLN A 238 -15.12 6.56 -24.69
N TYR A 239 -15.19 7.89 -24.72
CA TYR A 239 -14.01 8.73 -24.60
C TYR A 239 -13.25 8.45 -23.30
N LEU A 240 -13.96 8.36 -22.15
CA LEU A 240 -13.32 8.07 -20.86
C LEU A 240 -12.64 6.70 -20.85
N VAL A 241 -13.28 5.68 -21.41
CA VAL A 241 -12.72 4.33 -21.47
C VAL A 241 -11.49 4.27 -22.38
N ASP A 242 -11.53 4.93 -23.53
CA ASP A 242 -10.40 5.04 -24.48
C ASP A 242 -9.25 5.81 -23.83
N TYR A 243 -9.54 6.87 -23.09
CA TYR A 243 -8.54 7.63 -22.35
C TYR A 243 -7.85 6.77 -21.28
N ILE A 244 -8.64 6.04 -20.47
CA ILE A 244 -8.11 5.11 -19.46
C ILE A 244 -7.21 4.06 -20.11
N HIS A 245 -7.64 3.46 -21.23
CA HIS A 245 -6.85 2.48 -21.96
C HIS A 245 -5.49 3.06 -22.33
N THR A 246 -5.48 4.19 -23.03
CA THR A 246 -4.27 4.80 -23.57
C THR A 246 -3.32 5.28 -22.47
N ALA A 247 -3.86 5.96 -21.45
CA ALA A 247 -3.06 6.43 -20.33
C ALA A 247 -2.43 5.27 -19.54
N HIS A 248 -3.13 4.16 -19.41
CA HIS A 248 -2.59 2.93 -18.83
C HIS A 248 -1.44 2.36 -19.65
N GLU A 249 -1.61 2.21 -20.98
CA GLU A 249 -0.56 1.70 -21.85
C GLU A 249 0.72 2.54 -21.73
N TYR A 250 0.57 3.86 -21.75
CA TYR A 250 1.72 4.76 -21.63
C TYR A 250 2.33 4.73 -20.24
N THR A 251 1.52 4.62 -19.18
CA THR A 251 2.00 4.46 -17.81
C THR A 251 2.87 3.20 -17.69
N GLU A 252 2.42 2.07 -18.22
CA GLU A 252 3.20 0.83 -18.25
C GLU A 252 4.54 1.02 -18.94
N GLN A 253 4.56 1.67 -20.10
CA GLN A 253 5.79 1.94 -20.86
C GLN A 253 6.75 2.85 -20.08
N ILE A 254 6.23 3.86 -19.37
CA ILE A 254 7.04 4.77 -18.53
C ILE A 254 7.68 3.99 -17.38
N TYR A 255 6.91 3.14 -16.69
CA TYR A 255 7.43 2.27 -15.63
C TYR A 255 8.48 1.29 -16.15
N LEU A 256 8.21 0.61 -17.29
CA LEU A 256 9.16 -0.31 -17.89
C LEU A 256 10.48 0.38 -18.25
N ARG A 257 10.44 1.54 -18.90
CA ARG A 257 11.65 2.33 -19.21
C ARG A 257 12.40 2.77 -17.96
N HIS A 258 11.67 3.12 -16.88
CA HIS A 258 12.30 3.46 -15.63
C HIS A 258 12.99 2.26 -15.00
N PHE A 259 12.35 1.11 -14.97
CA PHE A 259 12.87 -0.10 -14.35
C PHE A 259 14.02 -0.74 -15.15
N GLN A 260 14.03 -0.61 -16.46
CA GLN A 260 15.14 -1.07 -17.31
C GLN A 260 16.50 -0.53 -16.87
N LYS A 261 16.56 0.67 -16.30
CA LYS A 261 17.79 1.29 -15.79
C LYS A 261 18.42 0.51 -14.63
N PHE A 262 17.69 -0.37 -14.00
CA PHE A 262 18.13 -1.14 -12.83
C PHE A 262 18.38 -2.62 -13.17
N VAL A 263 18.02 -3.08 -14.34
CA VAL A 263 18.20 -4.48 -14.76
C VAL A 263 19.60 -4.71 -15.35
N GLU A 264 20.22 -3.67 -15.89
CA GLU A 264 21.60 -3.65 -16.39
C GLU A 264 22.60 -3.58 -15.23
#